data_0918a05d8ef7d95a9df6a6a88325f952
#
_entry.id   0918a05d8ef7d95a9df6a6a88325f952
#
_cell.length_a   1.000
_cell.length_b   1.000
_cell.length_c   1.000
_cell.angle_alpha   90.00
_cell.angle_beta   90.00
_cell.angle_gamma   90.00
#
_symmetry.space_group_name_H-M   'P 1'
#
loop_
_entity.id
_entity.type
_entity.pdbx_description
1 polymer ?
#
loop_
_entity_poly.entity_id
_entity_poly.type
_entity_poly.pdbx_seq_one_letter_code
_entity_poly.pdbx_strand_id
1 'polypeptide(L)'
;MHLSRPLLVALVAVALPAAAEEQAGAGEPAGIEPELVRPLVPIAGGRNDSNPVWSPVGDMLAFERSRGDSREIVIVRFNGEIVQTIYHQSSAVQGQRQFFFPGVVEPTSYNSGISWAPDGTRFVFMSNGGEGNYDLYLREPDGRITRITSDKEKDGHGHWSPAHDRIAFISGRSGKGDVYSLDLATKTTTRLTLGDQPYLYPQWSPDGKRVAVIRGSNENHDIYVLEPGRTPPVPPKPFSTWRYDDLRPVWSPDGRRLAFYTNYNPADDPKAWAIAVVAADGSDPTEGEGLAARVVATDVVPDVERGPAWMPDNRRIAYVRDERRAYNPIYIADVDSRTSTLVRTGTKMNHDVTCSPSGLIAFRAQVDQWDQVFVAKLKD
;
A
#
# COMPACT_ATOMS: atom_id res chain seq x y z
N MET A 1 -1.68 -78.66 12.76
CA MET A 1 -0.54 -78.48 11.81
C MET A 1 -1.06 -77.68 10.63
N HIS A 2 -0.98 -76.37 10.66
CA HIS A 2 -1.14 -75.57 9.46
C HIS A 2 -0.11 -74.39 9.54
N LEU A 3 0.84 -74.48 8.68
CA LEU A 3 1.91 -73.54 8.49
C LEU A 3 1.36 -72.39 7.61
N SER A 4 1.28 -71.23 8.18
CA SER A 4 0.96 -69.98 7.48
C SER A 4 2.25 -69.36 6.87
N ARG A 5 2.25 -69.20 5.56
CA ARG A 5 3.29 -68.50 4.80
C ARG A 5 3.14 -66.99 4.97
N PRO A 6 4.24 -66.22 5.07
CA PRO A 6 4.15 -64.78 5.02
C PRO A 6 4.00 -64.28 3.58
N LEU A 7 3.09 -63.34 3.38
CA LEU A 7 2.86 -62.60 2.15
C LEU A 7 3.99 -61.61 1.94
N LEU A 8 4.77 -61.76 0.92
CA LEU A 8 5.80 -60.85 0.47
C LEU A 8 5.08 -59.70 -0.31
N VAL A 9 4.96 -58.51 0.26
CA VAL A 9 4.49 -57.35 -0.46
C VAL A 9 5.65 -56.76 -1.25
N ALA A 10 5.60 -56.94 -2.56
CA ALA A 10 6.53 -56.30 -3.49
C ALA A 10 6.20 -54.81 -3.58
N LEU A 11 7.12 -53.96 -3.16
CA LEU A 11 7.08 -52.52 -3.43
C LEU A 11 7.37 -52.34 -4.95
N VAL A 12 6.35 -52.00 -5.70
CA VAL A 12 6.52 -51.49 -7.06
C VAL A 12 6.93 -50.02 -6.95
N ALA A 13 8.19 -49.74 -7.17
CA ALA A 13 8.67 -48.39 -7.35
C ALA A 13 8.13 -47.84 -8.69
N VAL A 14 7.12 -46.98 -8.64
CA VAL A 14 6.69 -46.20 -9.79
C VAL A 14 7.75 -45.12 -10.00
N ALA A 15 8.58 -45.27 -11.01
CA ALA A 15 9.47 -44.23 -11.49
C ALA A 15 8.60 -43.08 -12.01
N LEU A 16 8.66 -41.94 -11.33
CA LEU A 16 8.15 -40.65 -11.85
C LEU A 16 8.96 -40.34 -13.13
N PRO A 17 8.32 -39.90 -14.22
CA PRO A 17 9.05 -39.46 -15.40
C PRO A 17 9.94 -38.30 -15.03
N ALA A 18 11.18 -38.32 -15.49
CA ALA A 18 12.15 -37.24 -15.38
C ALA A 18 11.49 -35.91 -15.82
N ALA A 19 11.65 -34.91 -15.00
CA ALA A 19 11.25 -33.56 -15.33
C ALA A 19 11.80 -33.20 -16.71
N ALA A 20 10.92 -32.70 -17.57
CA ALA A 20 11.31 -32.20 -18.88
C ALA A 20 12.46 -31.21 -18.70
N GLU A 21 13.53 -31.43 -19.44
CA GLU A 21 14.63 -30.47 -19.58
C GLU A 21 14.03 -29.11 -19.98
N GLU A 22 14.19 -28.17 -19.10
CA GLU A 22 13.87 -26.77 -19.33
C GLU A 22 14.71 -26.30 -20.52
N GLN A 23 14.07 -25.91 -21.60
CA GLN A 23 14.73 -25.35 -22.77
C GLN A 23 15.54 -24.11 -22.35
N ALA A 24 16.82 -24.32 -22.14
CA ALA A 24 17.81 -23.27 -22.07
C ALA A 24 17.90 -22.62 -23.47
N GLY A 25 17.20 -21.48 -23.67
CA GLY A 25 17.15 -20.87 -25.01
C GLY A 25 16.60 -19.48 -25.14
N ALA A 26 16.10 -18.86 -24.08
CA ALA A 26 15.89 -17.41 -24.06
C ALA A 26 16.80 -16.82 -22.98
N GLY A 27 17.79 -16.03 -23.36
CA GLY A 27 18.65 -15.32 -22.40
C GLY A 27 17.77 -14.60 -21.39
N GLU A 28 18.10 -14.70 -20.11
CA GLU A 28 17.37 -13.98 -19.05
C GLU A 28 17.18 -12.52 -19.47
N PRO A 29 15.97 -11.94 -19.32
CA PRO A 29 15.73 -10.56 -19.70
C PRO A 29 16.72 -9.66 -18.99
N ALA A 30 17.29 -8.69 -19.72
CA ALA A 30 18.20 -7.70 -19.15
C ALA A 30 17.52 -7.05 -17.94
N GLY A 31 18.18 -7.06 -16.78
CA GLY A 31 17.62 -6.58 -15.52
C GLY A 31 18.61 -5.67 -14.79
N ILE A 32 18.08 -4.92 -13.83
CA ILE A 32 18.89 -4.12 -12.91
C ILE A 32 19.39 -5.03 -11.80
N GLU A 33 20.73 -5.11 -11.63
CA GLU A 33 21.34 -5.75 -10.48
C GLU A 33 21.44 -4.73 -9.34
N PRO A 34 20.71 -4.90 -8.22
CA PRO A 34 20.85 -4.02 -7.08
C PRO A 34 22.29 -4.03 -6.50
N GLU A 35 22.74 -2.91 -5.98
CA GLU A 35 23.98 -2.83 -5.20
C GLU A 35 23.84 -3.57 -3.87
N LEU A 36 22.64 -3.50 -3.27
CA LEU A 36 22.33 -4.10 -1.99
C LEU A 36 20.90 -4.66 -2.02
N VAL A 37 20.73 -5.88 -1.50
CA VAL A 37 19.42 -6.43 -1.08
C VAL A 37 19.62 -7.11 0.26
N ARG A 38 18.83 -6.74 1.26
CA ARG A 38 18.89 -7.37 2.58
C ARG A 38 17.56 -7.25 3.32
N PRO A 39 17.27 -8.14 4.27
CA PRO A 39 16.18 -7.89 5.23
C PRO A 39 16.48 -6.62 6.04
N LEU A 40 15.44 -5.85 6.35
CA LEU A 40 15.58 -4.61 7.13
C LEU A 40 15.89 -4.90 8.59
N VAL A 41 15.24 -5.91 9.16
CA VAL A 41 15.49 -6.43 10.50
C VAL A 41 15.84 -7.91 10.43
N PRO A 42 16.45 -8.51 11.46
CA PRO A 42 16.72 -9.94 11.48
C PRO A 42 15.46 -10.77 11.20
N ILE A 43 15.58 -11.72 10.28
CA ILE A 43 14.50 -12.65 9.92
C ILE A 43 14.08 -13.44 11.15
N ALA A 44 12.77 -13.52 11.40
CA ALA A 44 12.23 -14.30 12.52
C ALA A 44 10.88 -14.89 12.13
N GLY A 45 10.66 -16.15 12.50
CA GLY A 45 9.37 -16.81 12.36
C GLY A 45 8.31 -16.33 13.36
N GLY A 46 7.06 -16.73 13.14
CA GLY A 46 5.94 -16.42 14.03
C GLY A 46 5.38 -15.00 13.87
N ARG A 47 5.79 -14.28 12.83
CA ARG A 47 5.32 -12.91 12.55
C ARG A 47 5.36 -12.61 11.05
N ASN A 48 4.46 -11.73 10.63
CA ASN A 48 4.48 -11.17 9.27
C ASN A 48 4.71 -9.66 9.35
N ASP A 49 5.70 -9.19 8.60
CA ASP A 49 6.03 -7.77 8.46
C ASP A 49 5.55 -7.28 7.09
N SER A 50 4.80 -6.18 7.04
CA SER A 50 4.13 -5.68 5.84
C SER A 50 4.04 -4.15 5.83
N ASN A 51 3.59 -3.59 4.71
CA ASN A 51 3.27 -2.17 4.56
C ASN A 51 4.43 -1.23 4.99
N PRO A 52 5.66 -1.38 4.46
CA PRO A 52 6.76 -0.48 4.77
C PRO A 52 6.51 0.93 4.27
N VAL A 53 6.84 1.95 5.09
CA VAL A 53 6.70 3.38 4.77
C VAL A 53 7.96 4.13 5.12
N TRP A 54 8.61 4.71 4.13
CA TRP A 54 9.75 5.58 4.36
C TRP A 54 9.33 6.90 5.00
N SER A 55 10.13 7.34 5.96
CA SER A 55 10.14 8.73 6.40
C SER A 55 10.53 9.64 5.21
N PRO A 56 9.91 10.81 5.05
CA PRO A 56 10.24 11.73 3.95
C PRO A 56 11.67 12.30 4.01
N VAL A 57 12.37 12.16 5.14
CA VAL A 57 13.80 12.49 5.27
C VAL A 57 14.71 11.28 4.99
N GLY A 58 14.14 10.07 4.82
CA GLY A 58 14.81 8.90 4.27
C GLY A 58 15.72 8.11 5.22
N ASP A 59 15.82 8.46 6.51
CA ASP A 59 16.69 7.79 7.49
C ASP A 59 15.95 6.71 8.31
N MET A 60 14.63 6.77 8.34
CA MET A 60 13.77 5.83 9.05
C MET A 60 12.73 5.21 8.13
N LEU A 61 12.26 4.05 8.54
CA LEU A 61 11.15 3.35 7.93
C LEU A 61 10.23 2.84 9.04
N ALA A 62 8.93 2.91 8.83
CA ALA A 62 7.96 2.25 9.68
C ALA A 62 7.26 1.15 8.89
N PHE A 63 6.90 0.06 9.55
CA PHE A 63 6.16 -1.04 8.94
C PHE A 63 5.19 -1.68 9.93
N GLU A 64 4.22 -2.40 9.44
CA GLU A 64 3.25 -3.12 10.24
C GLU A 64 3.73 -4.54 10.51
N ARG A 65 3.58 -5.00 11.75
CA ARG A 65 3.94 -6.35 12.19
C ARG A 65 2.73 -7.05 12.78
N SER A 66 2.38 -8.19 12.21
CA SER A 66 1.28 -9.04 12.70
C SER A 66 1.81 -10.25 13.45
N ARG A 67 1.21 -10.52 14.62
CA ARG A 67 1.43 -11.72 15.43
C ARG A 67 0.07 -12.20 15.95
N GLY A 68 -0.40 -13.35 15.45
CA GLY A 68 -1.72 -13.85 15.80
C GLY A 68 -2.80 -12.83 15.44
N ASP A 69 -3.53 -12.36 16.45
CA ASP A 69 -4.62 -11.37 16.35
C ASP A 69 -4.18 -9.93 16.64
N SER A 70 -2.89 -9.66 16.71
CA SER A 70 -2.35 -8.31 16.95
C SER A 70 -1.64 -7.75 15.73
N ARG A 71 -1.75 -6.44 15.54
CA ARG A 71 -1.01 -5.67 14.55
C ARG A 71 -0.34 -4.47 15.23
N GLU A 72 0.97 -4.45 15.15
CA GLU A 72 1.86 -3.44 15.73
C GLU A 72 2.46 -2.56 14.63
N ILE A 73 2.96 -1.38 15.00
CA ILE A 73 3.82 -0.57 14.12
C ILE A 73 5.25 -0.64 14.66
N VAL A 74 6.20 -0.99 13.80
CA VAL A 74 7.62 -1.04 14.13
C VAL A 74 8.35 0.08 13.38
N ILE A 75 9.08 0.90 14.11
CA ILE A 75 9.88 2.01 13.57
C ILE A 75 11.34 1.60 13.66
N VAL A 76 12.03 1.66 12.53
CA VAL A 76 13.44 1.25 12.43
C VAL A 76 14.25 2.30 11.67
N ARG A 77 15.54 2.38 12.00
CA ARG A 77 16.53 3.06 11.17
C ARG A 77 16.92 2.19 9.97
N PHE A 78 17.42 2.81 8.94
CA PHE A 78 17.91 2.06 7.76
C PHE A 78 18.96 1.00 8.12
N ASN A 79 19.75 1.18 9.17
CA ASN A 79 20.72 0.17 9.64
C ASN A 79 20.08 -1.07 10.30
N GLY A 80 18.76 -1.09 10.51
CA GLY A 80 18.02 -2.19 11.14
C GLY A 80 17.80 -2.03 12.65
N GLU A 81 18.25 -0.93 13.25
CA GLU A 81 18.01 -0.60 14.65
C GLU A 81 16.53 -0.27 14.87
N ILE A 82 15.85 -1.01 15.73
CA ILE A 82 14.46 -0.73 16.13
C ILE A 82 14.46 0.47 17.07
N VAL A 83 13.83 1.55 16.63
CA VAL A 83 13.66 2.78 17.42
C VAL A 83 12.50 2.65 18.40
N GLN A 84 11.38 2.10 17.93
CA GLN A 84 10.16 1.93 18.74
C GLN A 84 9.27 0.86 18.14
N THR A 85 8.54 0.16 19.00
CA THR A 85 7.38 -0.65 18.61
C THR A 85 6.14 -0.09 19.29
N ILE A 86 5.12 0.22 18.49
CA ILE A 86 3.83 0.70 18.97
C ILE A 86 2.89 -0.48 19.04
N TYR A 87 2.53 -0.83 20.24
CA TYR A 87 1.52 -1.82 20.57
C TYR A 87 0.42 -1.15 21.39
N HIS A 88 -0.65 -0.77 20.73
CA HIS A 88 -1.77 -0.10 21.36
C HIS A 88 -2.97 -1.04 21.39
N GLN A 89 -3.20 -1.66 22.55
CA GLN A 89 -4.24 -2.67 22.74
C GLN A 89 -5.57 -2.01 23.03
N SER A 90 -6.63 -2.59 22.48
CA SER A 90 -7.99 -2.19 22.80
C SER A 90 -8.40 -2.63 24.21
N SER A 91 -9.09 -1.73 24.91
CA SER A 91 -9.70 -2.01 26.22
C SER A 91 -11.08 -2.68 26.13
N ALA A 92 -11.69 -2.77 24.93
CA ALA A 92 -13.02 -3.35 24.81
C ALA A 92 -13.00 -4.87 24.70
N VAL A 93 -14.08 -5.49 25.15
CA VAL A 93 -14.25 -6.94 25.24
C VAL A 93 -14.19 -7.60 23.87
N GLN A 94 -13.37 -8.65 23.74
CA GLN A 94 -13.31 -9.51 22.55
C GLN A 94 -14.72 -9.98 22.13
N GLY A 95 -15.01 -9.93 20.82
CA GLY A 95 -16.19 -10.55 20.23
C GLY A 95 -17.36 -9.60 19.93
N GLN A 96 -17.30 -8.31 20.27
CA GLN A 96 -18.40 -7.36 20.01
C GLN A 96 -18.11 -6.37 18.87
N ARG A 97 -17.06 -6.59 18.07
CA ARG A 97 -16.57 -5.62 17.10
C ARG A 97 -16.67 -6.12 15.67
N GLN A 98 -17.17 -5.27 14.81
CA GLN A 98 -17.09 -5.47 13.37
C GLN A 98 -15.95 -4.63 12.81
N PHE A 99 -15.11 -5.26 12.02
CA PHE A 99 -14.06 -4.61 11.25
C PHE A 99 -14.67 -3.56 10.27
N PHE A 100 -13.85 -2.72 9.64
CA PHE A 100 -14.29 -1.84 8.55
C PHE A 100 -15.08 -2.59 7.47
N PHE A 101 -14.80 -3.89 7.32
CA PHE A 101 -15.52 -4.78 6.42
C PHE A 101 -16.50 -5.66 7.21
N PRO A 102 -17.78 -5.73 6.81
CA PRO A 102 -18.76 -6.58 7.48
C PRO A 102 -18.32 -8.05 7.49
N GLY A 103 -18.48 -8.70 8.65
CA GLY A 103 -18.21 -10.13 8.80
C GLY A 103 -16.77 -10.50 9.20
N VAL A 104 -15.86 -9.55 9.32
CA VAL A 104 -14.50 -9.77 9.82
C VAL A 104 -14.42 -9.46 11.30
N VAL A 105 -13.86 -10.38 12.09
CA VAL A 105 -13.61 -10.17 13.55
C VAL A 105 -12.44 -9.22 13.70
N GLU A 106 -12.63 -8.16 14.49
CA GLU A 106 -11.57 -7.20 14.75
C GLU A 106 -10.45 -7.81 15.64
N PRO A 107 -9.17 -7.54 15.29
CA PRO A 107 -8.05 -7.95 16.12
C PRO A 107 -8.05 -7.24 17.48
N THR A 108 -7.43 -7.84 18.49
CA THR A 108 -7.29 -7.26 19.84
C THR A 108 -6.45 -5.99 19.83
N SER A 109 -5.52 -5.89 18.91
CA SER A 109 -4.72 -4.68 18.66
C SER A 109 -4.58 -4.48 17.17
N TYR A 110 -5.02 -3.33 16.68
CA TYR A 110 -4.91 -2.98 15.27
C TYR A 110 -4.34 -1.57 15.14
N ASN A 111 -3.11 -1.50 14.66
CA ASN A 111 -2.40 -0.26 14.38
C ASN A 111 -1.91 -0.29 12.93
N SER A 112 -2.33 0.66 12.11
CA SER A 112 -2.14 0.64 10.65
C SER A 112 -2.23 2.03 10.04
N GLY A 113 -1.96 2.13 8.73
CA GLY A 113 -2.21 3.34 7.96
C GLY A 113 -1.28 4.49 8.31
N ILE A 114 0.03 4.23 8.34
CA ILE A 114 1.06 5.19 8.71
C ILE A 114 1.19 6.27 7.64
N SER A 115 1.16 7.54 8.07
CA SER A 115 1.49 8.68 7.24
C SER A 115 2.40 9.66 7.98
N TRP A 116 3.63 9.79 7.49
CA TRP A 116 4.65 10.65 8.09
C TRP A 116 4.36 12.14 7.90
N ALA A 117 4.72 12.94 8.90
CA ALA A 117 4.85 14.38 8.76
C ALA A 117 6.07 14.75 7.89
N PRO A 118 6.07 15.93 7.27
CA PRO A 118 7.20 16.40 6.46
C PRO A 118 8.54 16.47 7.22
N ASP A 119 8.49 16.62 8.55
CA ASP A 119 9.68 16.65 9.42
C ASP A 119 10.37 15.28 9.55
N GLY A 120 9.70 14.20 9.08
CA GLY A 120 10.22 12.83 9.12
C GLY A 120 10.31 12.20 10.51
N THR A 121 9.80 12.88 11.56
CA THR A 121 9.88 12.41 12.94
C THR A 121 8.52 12.11 13.55
N ARG A 122 7.49 12.84 13.15
CA ARG A 122 6.09 12.63 13.53
C ARG A 122 5.37 11.80 12.48
N PHE A 123 4.36 11.06 12.88
CA PHE A 123 3.42 10.45 11.94
C PHE A 123 2.05 10.23 12.57
N VAL A 124 1.03 10.18 11.72
CA VAL A 124 -0.32 9.76 12.09
C VAL A 124 -0.53 8.30 11.71
N PHE A 125 -1.32 7.60 12.51
CA PHE A 125 -1.76 6.23 12.25
C PHE A 125 -3.16 6.00 12.80
N MET A 126 -3.81 4.95 12.31
CA MET A 126 -5.12 4.51 12.80
C MET A 126 -4.93 3.42 13.85
N SER A 127 -5.69 3.47 14.93
CA SER A 127 -5.66 2.46 15.99
C SER A 127 -7.05 2.21 16.58
N ASN A 128 -7.32 0.97 16.98
CA ASN A 128 -8.45 0.61 17.80
C ASN A 128 -8.11 0.57 19.30
N GLY A 129 -6.93 1.06 19.70
CA GLY A 129 -6.54 1.22 21.09
C GLY A 129 -7.45 2.24 21.80
N GLY A 130 -7.63 2.11 23.10
CA GLY A 130 -8.52 2.99 23.86
C GLY A 130 -9.96 2.47 23.95
N GLU A 131 -10.97 3.28 23.64
CA GLU A 131 -12.40 2.98 23.91
C GLU A 131 -13.03 1.99 22.93
N GLY A 132 -12.25 1.47 22.00
CA GLY A 132 -12.75 0.40 21.13
C GLY A 132 -13.32 0.85 19.81
N ASN A 133 -13.09 2.07 19.43
CA ASN A 133 -13.34 2.61 18.12
C ASN A 133 -12.03 2.83 17.36
N TYR A 134 -12.08 2.88 16.03
CA TYR A 134 -10.94 3.31 15.24
C TYR A 134 -10.85 4.82 15.26
N ASP A 135 -9.69 5.32 15.69
CA ASP A 135 -9.35 6.73 15.72
C ASP A 135 -7.96 6.97 15.16
N LEU A 136 -7.68 8.22 14.86
CA LEU A 136 -6.36 8.66 14.50
C LEU A 136 -5.54 9.02 15.73
N TYR A 137 -4.30 8.55 15.72
CA TYR A 137 -3.31 8.81 16.75
C TYR A 137 -2.07 9.46 16.12
N LEU A 138 -1.47 10.35 16.86
CA LEU A 138 -0.23 11.05 16.52
C LEU A 138 0.91 10.46 17.36
N ARG A 139 1.98 10.06 16.69
CA ARG A 139 3.26 9.73 17.32
C ARG A 139 4.16 10.96 17.26
N GLU A 140 4.59 11.43 18.42
CA GLU A 140 5.49 12.55 18.60
C GLU A 140 6.97 12.12 18.55
N PRO A 141 7.95 13.04 18.35
CA PRO A 141 9.37 12.69 18.25
C PRO A 141 9.94 12.01 19.49
N ASP A 142 9.40 12.32 20.68
CA ASP A 142 9.78 11.70 21.97
C ASP A 142 9.18 10.30 22.18
N GLY A 143 8.42 9.80 21.18
CA GLY A 143 7.75 8.50 21.22
C GLY A 143 6.38 8.51 21.89
N ARG A 144 5.91 9.65 22.39
CA ARG A 144 4.58 9.80 22.96
C ARG A 144 3.51 9.65 21.89
N ILE A 145 2.42 8.96 22.25
CA ILE A 145 1.27 8.73 21.39
C ILE A 145 0.08 9.49 21.94
N THR A 146 -0.56 10.28 21.09
CA THR A 146 -1.71 11.09 21.45
C THR A 146 -2.87 10.80 20.49
N ARG A 147 -4.06 10.52 21.03
CA ARG A 147 -5.30 10.43 20.27
C ARG A 147 -5.67 11.82 19.76
N ILE A 148 -5.88 11.94 18.43
CA ILE A 148 -6.17 13.23 17.79
C ILE A 148 -7.58 13.33 17.22
N THR A 149 -8.29 12.20 17.10
CA THR A 149 -9.74 12.16 16.84
C THR A 149 -10.42 11.33 17.93
N SER A 150 -11.70 11.63 18.21
CA SER A 150 -12.47 11.00 19.28
C SER A 150 -13.97 10.97 18.99
N ASP A 151 -14.34 10.90 17.73
CA ASP A 151 -15.75 10.76 17.35
C ASP A 151 -16.25 9.37 17.73
N LYS A 152 -17.56 9.21 17.92
CA LYS A 152 -18.17 7.92 18.19
C LYS A 152 -18.13 6.98 16.98
N GLU A 153 -18.00 7.53 15.79
CA GLU A 153 -17.86 6.80 14.54
C GLU A 153 -16.38 6.60 14.19
N LYS A 154 -16.10 5.67 13.28
CA LYS A 154 -14.73 5.31 12.89
C LYS A 154 -14.05 6.45 12.12
N ASP A 155 -12.83 6.75 12.52
CA ASP A 155 -11.90 7.65 11.81
C ASP A 155 -10.68 6.84 11.36
N GLY A 156 -10.31 6.96 10.07
CA GLY A 156 -9.20 6.18 9.53
C GLY A 156 -8.61 6.75 8.25
N HIS A 157 -7.62 6.04 7.69
CA HIS A 157 -6.92 6.42 6.45
C HIS A 157 -6.37 7.85 6.49
N GLY A 158 -5.75 8.22 7.62
CA GLY A 158 -5.15 9.54 7.78
C GLY A 158 -3.95 9.75 6.86
N HIS A 159 -3.93 10.87 6.12
CA HIS A 159 -2.79 11.27 5.30
C HIS A 159 -2.34 12.68 5.69
N TRP A 160 -1.07 12.82 6.09
CA TRP A 160 -0.49 14.09 6.48
C TRP A 160 -0.21 14.96 5.25
N SER A 161 -0.53 16.23 5.33
CA SER A 161 -0.22 17.17 4.27
C SER A 161 1.29 17.46 4.21
N PRO A 162 1.95 17.31 3.05
CA PRO A 162 3.37 17.63 2.94
C PRO A 162 3.73 19.09 3.17
N ALA A 163 2.75 19.99 3.06
CA ALA A 163 2.98 21.44 3.13
C ALA A 163 2.46 22.10 4.44
N HIS A 164 1.60 21.41 5.20
CA HIS A 164 0.93 21.99 6.37
C HIS A 164 0.73 20.96 7.48
N ASP A 165 0.62 21.39 8.73
CA ASP A 165 0.22 20.53 9.86
C ASP A 165 -1.28 20.20 9.81
N ARG A 166 -1.70 19.53 8.73
CA ARG A 166 -3.06 19.09 8.46
C ARG A 166 -3.10 17.63 8.08
N ILE A 167 -4.16 16.96 8.49
CA ILE A 167 -4.39 15.57 8.16
C ILE A 167 -5.72 15.45 7.42
N ALA A 168 -5.72 14.89 6.19
CA ALA A 168 -6.94 14.45 5.54
C ALA A 168 -7.24 13.02 6.00
N PHE A 169 -8.50 12.70 6.29
CA PHE A 169 -8.90 11.39 6.78
C PHE A 169 -10.35 11.07 6.42
N ILE A 170 -10.69 9.80 6.53
CA ILE A 170 -12.07 9.33 6.35
C ILE A 170 -12.74 9.21 7.71
N SER A 171 -13.97 9.73 7.80
CA SER A 171 -14.78 9.63 9.00
C SER A 171 -16.19 9.12 8.70
N GLY A 172 -16.66 8.22 9.55
CA GLY A 172 -18.04 7.72 9.53
C GLY A 172 -19.08 8.68 10.10
N ARG A 173 -18.67 9.82 10.72
CA ARG A 173 -19.57 10.74 11.44
C ARG A 173 -20.69 11.35 10.62
N SER A 174 -20.55 11.37 9.31
CA SER A 174 -21.61 11.78 8.37
C SER A 174 -22.47 10.63 7.85
N GLY A 175 -22.22 9.40 8.28
CA GLY A 175 -23.01 8.20 8.00
C GLY A 175 -22.45 7.26 6.93
N LYS A 176 -21.65 7.73 5.96
CA LYS A 176 -21.18 6.90 4.82
C LYS A 176 -19.68 6.87 4.59
N GLY A 177 -18.91 7.66 5.31
CA GLY A 177 -17.47 7.82 5.09
C GLY A 177 -17.16 8.97 4.15
N ASP A 178 -17.01 10.16 4.73
CA ASP A 178 -16.59 11.36 4.03
C ASP A 178 -15.15 11.73 4.36
N VAL A 179 -14.57 12.55 3.50
CA VAL A 179 -13.25 13.13 3.73
C VAL A 179 -13.37 14.33 4.65
N TYR A 180 -12.56 14.33 5.67
CA TYR A 180 -12.37 15.46 6.59
C TYR A 180 -10.92 15.90 6.59
N SER A 181 -10.69 17.15 6.99
CA SER A 181 -9.36 17.69 7.28
C SER A 181 -9.31 18.14 8.73
N LEU A 182 -8.30 17.66 9.46
CA LEU A 182 -7.96 18.11 10.81
C LEU A 182 -6.75 19.05 10.74
N ASP A 183 -6.91 20.27 11.20
CA ASP A 183 -5.80 21.19 11.44
C ASP A 183 -5.25 20.93 12.84
N LEU A 184 -3.99 20.53 12.94
CA LEU A 184 -3.38 20.13 14.22
C LEU A 184 -3.11 21.30 15.16
N ALA A 185 -2.88 22.50 14.62
CA ALA A 185 -2.60 23.67 15.42
C ALA A 185 -3.88 24.22 16.09
N THR A 186 -4.97 24.32 15.32
CA THR A 186 -6.25 24.83 15.80
C THR A 186 -7.17 23.75 16.35
N LYS A 187 -6.85 22.48 16.08
CA LYS A 187 -7.69 21.29 16.35
C LYS A 187 -9.07 21.36 15.70
N THR A 188 -9.17 22.10 14.61
CA THR A 188 -10.42 22.27 13.86
C THR A 188 -10.57 21.17 12.83
N THR A 189 -11.71 20.47 12.86
CA THR A 189 -12.08 19.47 11.86
C THR A 189 -13.06 20.08 10.86
N THR A 190 -12.73 19.99 9.57
CA THR A 190 -13.56 20.52 8.47
C THR A 190 -13.94 19.39 7.52
N ARG A 191 -15.22 19.24 7.18
CA ARG A 191 -15.69 18.29 6.18
C ARG A 191 -15.36 18.80 4.78
N LEU A 192 -14.73 17.96 3.96
CA LEU A 192 -14.30 18.30 2.59
C LEU A 192 -15.21 17.76 1.51
N THR A 193 -16.01 16.72 1.80
CA THR A 193 -16.90 16.08 0.83
C THR A 193 -18.33 16.02 1.33
N LEU A 194 -19.25 15.99 0.35
CA LEU A 194 -20.66 15.69 0.55
C LEU A 194 -21.02 14.63 -0.47
N GLY A 195 -21.48 13.48 -0.05
CA GLY A 195 -21.80 12.42 -1.00
C GLY A 195 -22.76 11.37 -0.46
N ASP A 196 -23.27 10.57 -1.38
CA ASP A 196 -24.11 9.41 -1.16
C ASP A 196 -23.33 8.08 -1.21
N GLN A 197 -22.08 8.13 -1.67
CA GLN A 197 -21.14 7.01 -1.74
C GLN A 197 -19.93 7.26 -0.82
N PRO A 198 -19.31 6.20 -0.29
CA PRO A 198 -18.12 6.33 0.55
C PRO A 198 -16.93 6.87 -0.24
N TYR A 199 -16.09 7.63 0.46
CA TYR A 199 -14.76 8.01 0.02
C TYR A 199 -13.71 7.19 0.76
N LEU A 200 -12.58 6.92 0.10
CA LEU A 200 -11.48 6.13 0.65
C LEU A 200 -10.14 6.75 0.29
N TYR A 201 -9.14 6.50 1.14
CA TYR A 201 -7.72 6.72 0.87
C TYR A 201 -7.35 8.13 0.38
N PRO A 202 -7.62 9.17 1.18
CA PRO A 202 -7.26 10.54 0.82
C PRO A 202 -5.73 10.70 0.75
N GLN A 203 -5.27 11.43 -0.28
CA GLN A 203 -3.85 11.67 -0.55
C GLN A 203 -3.65 13.16 -0.86
N TRP A 204 -2.96 13.90 0.01
CA TRP A 204 -2.57 15.27 -0.29
C TRP A 204 -1.59 15.34 -1.45
N SER A 205 -1.77 16.33 -2.31
CA SER A 205 -0.73 16.70 -3.29
C SER A 205 0.52 17.24 -2.59
N PRO A 206 1.71 17.15 -3.19
CA PRO A 206 2.95 17.62 -2.59
C PRO A 206 2.94 19.10 -2.19
N ASP A 207 2.17 19.94 -2.89
CA ASP A 207 1.99 21.36 -2.57
C ASP A 207 0.91 21.63 -1.49
N GLY A 208 0.24 20.58 -0.98
CA GLY A 208 -0.79 20.68 0.05
C GLY A 208 -2.08 21.38 -0.37
N LYS A 209 -2.32 21.59 -1.68
CA LYS A 209 -3.49 22.32 -2.18
C LYS A 209 -4.64 21.44 -2.61
N ARG A 210 -4.36 20.18 -2.99
CA ARG A 210 -5.35 19.24 -3.50
C ARG A 210 -5.30 17.93 -2.72
N VAL A 211 -6.43 17.19 -2.73
CA VAL A 211 -6.53 15.86 -2.15
C VAL A 211 -7.11 14.92 -3.20
N ALA A 212 -6.37 13.91 -3.60
CA ALA A 212 -6.88 12.82 -4.42
C ALA A 212 -7.56 11.79 -3.51
N VAL A 213 -8.69 11.24 -3.95
CA VAL A 213 -9.48 10.26 -3.21
C VAL A 213 -10.09 9.26 -4.16
N ILE A 214 -10.47 8.11 -3.67
CA ILE A 214 -11.35 7.16 -4.35
C ILE A 214 -12.77 7.40 -3.87
N ARG A 215 -13.74 7.33 -4.77
CA ARG A 215 -15.17 7.30 -4.45
C ARG A 215 -15.84 6.17 -5.19
N GLY A 216 -16.67 5.42 -4.54
CA GLY A 216 -17.42 4.35 -5.16
C GLY A 216 -17.77 3.22 -4.20
N SER A 217 -18.49 2.23 -4.72
CA SER A 217 -18.86 1.01 -4.03
C SER A 217 -19.10 -0.11 -5.05
N ASN A 218 -18.93 -1.37 -4.62
CA ASN A 218 -19.27 -2.55 -5.42
C ASN A 218 -18.56 -2.62 -6.79
N GLU A 219 -17.24 -2.59 -6.80
CA GLU A 219 -16.43 -2.79 -8.01
C GLU A 219 -16.60 -1.69 -9.07
N ASN A 220 -16.95 -0.49 -8.65
CA ASN A 220 -16.97 0.70 -9.50
C ASN A 220 -16.43 1.88 -8.68
N HIS A 221 -15.12 2.03 -8.70
CA HIS A 221 -14.40 3.07 -7.99
C HIS A 221 -13.75 4.03 -8.97
N ASP A 222 -13.99 5.31 -8.76
CA ASP A 222 -13.39 6.38 -9.54
C ASP A 222 -12.50 7.27 -8.68
N ILE A 223 -11.54 7.90 -9.33
CA ILE A 223 -10.66 8.88 -8.69
C ILE A 223 -11.29 10.27 -8.76
N TYR A 224 -11.23 10.97 -7.63
CA TYR A 224 -11.67 12.35 -7.49
C TYR A 224 -10.53 13.21 -6.95
N VAL A 225 -10.48 14.46 -7.38
CA VAL A 225 -9.54 15.45 -6.85
C VAL A 225 -10.32 16.58 -6.20
N LEU A 226 -10.04 16.80 -4.91
CA LEU A 226 -10.65 17.84 -4.09
C LEU A 226 -9.74 19.06 -4.01
N GLU A 227 -10.33 20.24 -3.89
CA GLU A 227 -9.63 21.49 -3.56
C GLU A 227 -10.11 21.97 -2.17
N PRO A 228 -9.42 21.62 -1.09
CA PRO A 228 -9.78 22.07 0.25
C PRO A 228 -9.77 23.59 0.37
N GLY A 229 -10.73 24.15 1.14
CA GLY A 229 -10.86 25.61 1.32
C GLY A 229 -12.02 26.24 0.53
N ARG A 230 -12.69 25.50 -0.34
CA ARG A 230 -13.98 25.93 -0.91
C ARG A 230 -15.11 25.68 0.09
N THR A 231 -15.85 26.72 0.44
CA THR A 231 -17.01 26.65 1.34
C THR A 231 -18.24 27.21 0.63
N PRO A 232 -19.37 26.49 0.53
CA PRO A 232 -19.57 25.11 0.97
C PRO A 232 -18.75 24.10 0.15
N PRO A 233 -18.54 22.88 0.67
CA PRO A 233 -17.91 21.82 -0.10
C PRO A 233 -18.65 21.62 -1.42
N VAL A 234 -17.95 21.77 -2.54
CA VAL A 234 -18.52 21.48 -3.85
C VAL A 234 -18.36 19.98 -4.07
N PRO A 235 -19.37 19.28 -4.59
CA PRO A 235 -19.18 17.88 -5.00
C PRO A 235 -17.96 17.78 -5.90
N PRO A 236 -16.98 16.92 -5.60
CA PRO A 236 -15.79 16.81 -6.41
C PRO A 236 -16.18 16.37 -7.82
N LYS A 237 -15.50 16.92 -8.81
CA LYS A 237 -15.60 16.39 -10.16
C LYS A 237 -14.82 15.09 -10.24
N PRO A 238 -15.35 14.05 -10.89
CA PRO A 238 -14.59 12.84 -11.12
C PRO A 238 -13.36 13.19 -11.96
N PHE A 239 -12.24 12.65 -11.57
CA PHE A 239 -10.98 12.73 -12.31
C PHE A 239 -10.89 11.60 -13.33
N SER A 240 -11.43 10.43 -12.97
CA SER A 240 -11.73 9.32 -13.86
C SER A 240 -13.23 9.02 -13.81
N THR A 241 -13.81 8.58 -14.93
CA THR A 241 -15.25 8.24 -15.00
C THR A 241 -15.40 7.02 -15.88
N TRP A 242 -15.07 5.85 -15.33
CA TRP A 242 -15.10 4.66 -16.17
C TRP A 242 -15.89 3.52 -15.57
N ARG A 243 -16.23 2.57 -16.43
CA ARG A 243 -16.76 1.27 -16.07
C ARG A 243 -15.72 0.32 -15.47
N TYR A 244 -14.55 0.83 -15.13
CA TYR A 244 -13.41 0.10 -14.57
C TYR A 244 -13.13 0.62 -13.17
N ASP A 245 -12.50 -0.22 -12.34
CA ASP A 245 -12.02 0.20 -11.04
C ASP A 245 -10.71 0.94 -11.15
N ASP A 246 -10.68 2.17 -10.65
CA ASP A 246 -9.48 2.99 -10.52
C ASP A 246 -9.15 3.17 -9.04
N LEU A 247 -8.00 2.66 -8.62
CA LEU A 247 -7.65 2.55 -7.22
C LEU A 247 -6.34 3.25 -6.89
N ARG A 248 -6.24 3.75 -5.67
CA ARG A 248 -4.99 4.20 -5.05
C ARG A 248 -4.24 5.25 -5.86
N PRO A 249 -4.83 6.42 -6.08
CA PRO A 249 -4.13 7.52 -6.73
C PRO A 249 -2.95 8.00 -5.89
N VAL A 250 -1.78 8.16 -6.51
CA VAL A 250 -0.56 8.68 -5.88
C VAL A 250 0.04 9.78 -6.76
N TRP A 251 0.27 10.93 -6.16
CA TRP A 251 0.92 12.05 -6.83
C TRP A 251 2.39 11.75 -7.12
N SER A 252 2.89 12.18 -8.28
CA SER A 252 4.34 12.27 -8.49
C SER A 252 4.97 13.22 -7.47
N PRO A 253 6.25 13.07 -7.10
CA PRO A 253 6.91 13.95 -6.12
C PRO A 253 6.82 15.44 -6.45
N ASP A 254 6.79 15.82 -7.75
CA ASP A 254 6.61 17.20 -8.21
C ASP A 254 5.14 17.65 -8.31
N GLY A 255 4.18 16.75 -8.04
CA GLY A 255 2.74 17.02 -8.08
C GLY A 255 2.13 17.26 -9.46
N ARG A 256 2.88 16.99 -10.53
CA ARG A 256 2.42 17.22 -11.91
C ARG A 256 1.67 16.05 -12.52
N ARG A 257 1.87 14.84 -11.99
CA ARG A 257 1.27 13.60 -12.48
C ARG A 257 0.56 12.88 -11.35
N LEU A 258 -0.42 12.05 -11.71
CA LEU A 258 -1.12 11.14 -10.83
C LEU A 258 -1.00 9.73 -11.39
N ALA A 259 -0.45 8.80 -10.62
CA ALA A 259 -0.41 7.37 -10.94
C ALA A 259 -1.49 6.65 -10.15
N PHE A 260 -2.11 5.63 -10.73
CA PHE A 260 -3.11 4.82 -10.07
C PHE A 260 -3.19 3.41 -10.68
N TYR A 261 -3.75 2.48 -9.93
CA TYR A 261 -4.11 1.17 -10.47
C TYR A 261 -5.45 1.24 -11.19
N THR A 262 -5.53 0.58 -12.32
CA THR A 262 -6.77 0.43 -13.10
C THR A 262 -6.93 -1.02 -13.53
N ASN A 263 -8.15 -1.55 -13.51
CA ASN A 263 -8.43 -2.84 -14.12
C ASN A 263 -8.78 -2.71 -15.62
N TYR A 264 -8.60 -1.53 -16.18
CA TYR A 264 -8.60 -1.34 -17.63
C TYR A 264 -7.48 -2.16 -18.25
N ASN A 265 -7.87 -3.16 -19.03
CA ASN A 265 -6.92 -4.00 -19.75
C ASN A 265 -7.31 -4.09 -21.22
N PRO A 266 -6.40 -3.68 -22.15
CA PRO A 266 -6.63 -3.80 -23.60
C PRO A 266 -6.84 -5.25 -24.09
N ALA A 267 -6.39 -6.24 -23.30
CA ALA A 267 -6.53 -7.66 -23.64
C ALA A 267 -7.83 -8.31 -23.12
N ASP A 268 -8.78 -7.54 -22.59
CA ASP A 268 -10.07 -7.99 -22.05
C ASP A 268 -9.94 -9.07 -20.92
N ASP A 269 -8.82 -9.12 -20.20
CA ASP A 269 -8.70 -9.97 -19.01
C ASP A 269 -9.17 -9.18 -17.77
N PRO A 270 -10.37 -9.43 -17.22
CA PRO A 270 -10.93 -8.65 -16.12
C PRO A 270 -10.18 -8.82 -14.79
N LYS A 271 -9.20 -9.72 -14.73
CA LYS A 271 -8.37 -9.98 -13.53
C LYS A 271 -7.01 -9.30 -13.60
N ALA A 272 -6.62 -8.74 -14.75
CA ALA A 272 -5.34 -8.07 -14.89
C ALA A 272 -5.46 -6.61 -14.51
N TRP A 273 -4.53 -6.16 -13.67
CA TRP A 273 -4.39 -4.77 -13.28
C TRP A 273 -3.26 -4.09 -14.05
N ALA A 274 -3.39 -2.80 -14.24
CA ALA A 274 -2.39 -1.96 -14.87
C ALA A 274 -2.10 -0.73 -14.00
N ILE A 275 -1.00 -0.06 -14.29
CA ILE A 275 -0.71 1.28 -13.76
C ILE A 275 -0.92 2.27 -14.89
N ALA A 276 -1.79 3.25 -14.67
CA ALA A 276 -1.95 4.41 -15.53
C ALA A 276 -1.32 5.65 -14.90
N VAL A 277 -0.79 6.54 -15.74
CA VAL A 277 -0.22 7.83 -15.32
C VAL A 277 -0.79 8.93 -16.17
N VAL A 278 -1.38 9.94 -15.54
CA VAL A 278 -2.05 11.05 -16.17
C VAL A 278 -1.59 12.40 -15.62
N ALA A 279 -1.80 13.47 -16.38
CA ALA A 279 -1.53 14.82 -15.92
C ALA A 279 -2.45 15.20 -14.75
N ALA A 280 -1.88 15.74 -13.69
CA ALA A 280 -2.60 16.06 -12.47
C ALA A 280 -3.52 17.30 -12.56
N ASP A 281 -3.47 18.03 -13.67
CA ASP A 281 -4.37 19.15 -13.98
C ASP A 281 -5.66 18.73 -14.70
N GLY A 282 -5.79 17.43 -15.01
CA GLY A 282 -6.95 16.87 -15.70
C GLY A 282 -6.97 17.16 -17.20
N SER A 283 -5.85 17.57 -17.79
CA SER A 283 -5.75 17.86 -19.23
C SER A 283 -5.68 16.59 -20.09
N ASP A 284 -5.30 15.46 -19.49
CA ASP A 284 -5.24 14.19 -20.21
C ASP A 284 -6.63 13.59 -20.43
N PRO A 285 -6.84 12.96 -21.61
CA PRO A 285 -8.04 12.18 -21.82
C PRO A 285 -8.07 10.99 -20.86
N THR A 286 -9.19 10.82 -20.25
CA THR A 286 -9.41 9.83 -19.20
C THR A 286 -10.35 8.70 -19.66
N GLU A 287 -10.68 8.57 -20.95
CA GLU A 287 -11.59 7.54 -21.47
C GLU A 287 -11.06 6.83 -22.72
N GLY A 288 -11.42 5.58 -22.87
CA GLY A 288 -11.22 4.77 -24.08
C GLY A 288 -9.75 4.63 -24.50
N GLU A 289 -9.46 4.83 -25.79
CA GLU A 289 -8.10 4.75 -26.35
C GLU A 289 -7.14 5.78 -25.73
N GLY A 290 -7.66 6.88 -25.21
CA GLY A 290 -6.87 7.87 -24.49
C GLY A 290 -6.23 7.34 -23.23
N LEU A 291 -6.92 6.47 -22.47
CA LEU A 291 -6.33 5.80 -21.29
C LEU A 291 -5.32 4.72 -21.70
N ALA A 292 -5.62 3.93 -22.73
CA ALA A 292 -4.65 2.96 -23.26
C ALA A 292 -3.29 3.63 -23.53
N ALA A 293 -3.34 4.87 -23.99
CA ALA A 293 -2.15 5.71 -24.20
C ALA A 293 -1.48 6.18 -22.90
N ARG A 294 -2.07 5.95 -21.73
CA ARG A 294 -1.55 6.35 -20.40
C ARG A 294 -1.12 5.18 -19.53
N VAL A 295 -1.41 3.96 -19.95
CA VAL A 295 -0.91 2.76 -19.28
C VAL A 295 0.60 2.66 -19.45
N VAL A 296 1.30 2.54 -18.33
CA VAL A 296 2.77 2.45 -18.26
C VAL A 296 3.27 1.07 -17.87
N ALA A 297 2.42 0.27 -17.22
CA ALA A 297 2.72 -1.11 -16.84
C ALA A 297 1.43 -1.95 -16.83
N THR A 298 1.52 -3.21 -17.24
CA THR A 298 0.45 -4.22 -17.22
C THR A 298 0.84 -5.41 -16.33
N ASP A 299 -0.13 -6.28 -16.07
CA ASP A 299 0.07 -7.47 -15.22
C ASP A 299 0.62 -7.09 -13.84
N VAL A 300 0.01 -6.09 -13.23
CA VAL A 300 0.47 -5.54 -11.95
C VAL A 300 -0.23 -6.24 -10.79
N VAL A 301 0.48 -6.50 -9.70
CA VAL A 301 -0.12 -6.83 -8.40
C VAL A 301 -0.41 -5.53 -7.68
N PRO A 302 -1.69 -5.12 -7.52
CA PRO A 302 -2.02 -3.85 -6.88
C PRO A 302 -1.64 -3.88 -5.39
N ASP A 303 -0.97 -2.84 -4.93
CA ASP A 303 -0.84 -2.55 -3.50
C ASP A 303 -2.08 -1.77 -3.05
N VAL A 304 -3.01 -2.50 -2.42
CA VAL A 304 -4.29 -1.92 -1.98
C VAL A 304 -4.17 -1.01 -0.76
N GLU A 305 -2.99 -0.93 -0.14
CA GLU A 305 -2.75 -0.05 0.99
C GLU A 305 -2.10 1.29 0.58
N ARG A 306 -1.26 1.32 -0.48
CA ARG A 306 -0.42 2.48 -0.80
C ARG A 306 -0.54 3.03 -2.20
N GLY A 307 -0.68 2.17 -3.19
CA GLY A 307 -0.68 2.55 -4.59
C GLY A 307 0.71 2.48 -5.25
N PRO A 308 0.81 2.93 -6.51
CA PRO A 308 2.05 2.87 -7.28
C PRO A 308 3.20 3.65 -6.62
N ALA A 309 4.40 3.06 -6.55
CA ALA A 309 5.54 3.63 -5.83
C ALA A 309 6.41 4.50 -6.76
N TRP A 310 6.16 5.81 -6.78
CA TRP A 310 7.01 6.75 -7.49
C TRP A 310 8.45 6.74 -6.97
N MET A 311 9.40 6.75 -7.89
CA MET A 311 10.78 7.09 -7.58
C MET A 311 10.98 8.62 -7.51
N PRO A 312 12.02 9.11 -6.82
CA PRO A 312 12.20 10.55 -6.59
C PRO A 312 12.48 11.37 -7.86
N ASP A 313 12.75 10.73 -8.98
CA ASP A 313 13.03 11.37 -10.28
C ASP A 313 11.77 11.84 -11.04
N ASN A 314 10.57 11.64 -10.51
CA ASN A 314 9.27 11.95 -11.16
C ASN A 314 9.02 11.19 -12.48
N ARG A 315 9.82 10.21 -12.80
CA ARG A 315 9.80 9.51 -14.07
C ARG A 315 9.61 8.01 -13.95
N ARG A 316 10.10 7.42 -12.89
CA ARG A 316 10.07 5.97 -12.70
C ARG A 316 9.12 5.57 -11.58
N ILE A 317 8.47 4.41 -11.75
CA ILE A 317 7.58 3.78 -10.78
C ILE A 317 8.06 2.36 -10.52
N ALA A 318 8.32 2.03 -9.25
CA ALA A 318 8.56 0.65 -8.84
C ALA A 318 7.21 -0.05 -8.58
N TYR A 319 7.09 -1.28 -9.05
CA TYR A 319 5.87 -2.07 -8.90
C TYR A 319 6.16 -3.56 -8.86
N VAL A 320 5.19 -4.34 -8.42
CA VAL A 320 5.24 -5.80 -8.44
C VAL A 320 4.46 -6.30 -9.65
N ARG A 321 5.07 -7.18 -10.45
CA ARG A 321 4.43 -7.80 -11.59
C ARG A 321 3.85 -9.16 -11.22
N ASP A 322 2.63 -9.42 -11.68
CA ASP A 322 1.99 -10.73 -11.59
C ASP A 322 2.48 -11.63 -12.73
N GLU A 323 3.42 -12.50 -12.46
CA GLU A 323 3.87 -13.52 -13.43
C GLU A 323 3.09 -14.82 -13.34
N ARG A 324 1.95 -14.86 -12.62
CA ARG A 324 1.07 -16.02 -12.45
C ARG A 324 1.79 -17.30 -11.95
N ARG A 325 2.99 -17.17 -11.36
CA ARG A 325 3.88 -18.27 -10.95
C ARG A 325 4.34 -18.20 -9.50
N ALA A 326 3.62 -17.54 -8.61
CA ALA A 326 4.03 -17.36 -7.21
C ALA A 326 5.44 -16.72 -7.07
N TYR A 327 5.85 -15.88 -8.00
CA TYR A 327 7.17 -15.27 -8.02
C TYR A 327 7.13 -13.77 -7.74
N ASN A 328 6.17 -13.08 -8.30
CA ASN A 328 5.91 -11.63 -8.12
C ASN A 328 7.20 -10.78 -8.10
N PRO A 329 7.94 -10.71 -9.21
CA PRO A 329 9.16 -9.93 -9.27
C PRO A 329 8.88 -8.43 -9.25
N ILE A 330 9.87 -7.66 -8.78
CA ILE A 330 9.82 -6.20 -8.79
C ILE A 330 10.32 -5.69 -10.14
N TYR A 331 9.58 -4.75 -10.71
CA TYR A 331 9.94 -4.03 -11.93
C TYR A 331 9.97 -2.53 -11.68
N ILE A 332 10.69 -1.83 -12.53
CA ILE A 332 10.67 -0.37 -12.61
C ILE A 332 10.15 0.00 -13.98
N ALA A 333 9.02 0.70 -14.03
CA ALA A 333 8.45 1.29 -15.22
C ALA A 333 8.97 2.72 -15.41
N ASP A 334 9.41 3.03 -16.61
CA ASP A 334 9.67 4.40 -17.05
C ASP A 334 8.38 4.95 -17.68
N VAL A 335 7.85 6.03 -17.12
CA VAL A 335 6.53 6.54 -17.51
C VAL A 335 6.51 7.21 -18.89
N ASP A 336 7.66 7.72 -19.37
CA ASP A 336 7.75 8.40 -20.65
C ASP A 336 7.98 7.41 -21.81
N SER A 337 8.88 6.44 -21.64
CA SER A 337 9.14 5.40 -22.63
C SER A 337 8.19 4.21 -22.54
N ARG A 338 7.49 4.03 -21.41
CA ARG A 338 6.61 2.89 -21.07
C ARG A 338 7.33 1.54 -21.16
N THR A 339 8.60 1.55 -20.82
CA THR A 339 9.40 0.34 -20.73
C THR A 339 9.53 -0.07 -19.28
N SER A 340 9.48 -1.37 -19.02
CA SER A 340 9.65 -1.92 -17.68
C SER A 340 10.90 -2.77 -17.61
N THR A 341 11.70 -2.59 -16.57
CA THR A 341 12.95 -3.30 -16.34
C THR A 341 12.87 -4.11 -15.04
N LEU A 342 13.22 -5.39 -15.10
CA LEU A 342 13.26 -6.30 -13.95
C LEU A 342 14.33 -5.83 -12.95
N VAL A 343 14.00 -5.84 -11.66
CA VAL A 343 14.96 -5.69 -10.55
C VAL A 343 15.27 -7.07 -9.97
N ARG A 344 16.51 -7.51 -10.06
CA ARG A 344 16.97 -8.84 -9.61
C ARG A 344 17.20 -8.87 -8.10
N THR A 345 16.13 -8.85 -7.32
CA THR A 345 16.23 -8.86 -5.84
C THR A 345 16.66 -10.20 -5.26
N GLY A 346 16.51 -11.30 -6.01
CA GLY A 346 16.72 -12.67 -5.51
C GLY A 346 15.64 -13.15 -4.52
N THR A 347 14.62 -12.33 -4.26
CA THR A 347 13.50 -12.63 -3.36
C THR A 347 12.27 -13.11 -4.14
N LYS A 348 11.30 -13.72 -3.43
CA LYS A 348 10.07 -14.26 -4.02
C LYS A 348 8.85 -13.72 -3.29
N MET A 349 7.69 -13.79 -3.94
CA MET A 349 6.42 -13.34 -3.39
C MET A 349 6.51 -11.91 -2.89
N ASN A 350 7.07 -11.02 -3.75
CA ASN A 350 7.24 -9.63 -3.38
C ASN A 350 5.90 -8.88 -3.42
N HIS A 351 5.72 -7.96 -2.47
CA HIS A 351 4.55 -7.08 -2.34
C HIS A 351 4.94 -5.75 -1.69
N ASP A 352 4.01 -4.82 -1.57
CA ASP A 352 4.10 -3.60 -0.75
C ASP A 352 5.35 -2.77 -1.06
N VAL A 353 5.64 -2.55 -2.35
CA VAL A 353 6.82 -1.79 -2.78
C VAL A 353 6.66 -0.31 -2.48
N THR A 354 7.70 0.30 -1.91
CA THR A 354 7.75 1.74 -1.65
C THR A 354 9.15 2.29 -1.89
N CYS A 355 9.25 3.57 -2.27
CA CYS A 355 10.51 4.22 -2.56
C CYS A 355 10.82 5.34 -1.57
N SER A 356 12.07 5.46 -1.14
CA SER A 356 12.54 6.56 -0.31
C SER A 356 12.87 7.80 -1.16
N PRO A 357 12.98 9.00 -0.56
CA PRO A 357 13.45 10.19 -1.26
C PRO A 357 14.87 10.07 -1.85
N SER A 358 15.69 9.14 -1.34
CA SER A 358 17.03 8.85 -1.86
C SER A 358 17.06 7.71 -2.89
N GLY A 359 15.90 7.20 -3.32
CA GLY A 359 15.79 6.13 -4.32
C GLY A 359 16.00 4.70 -3.79
N LEU A 360 16.05 4.51 -2.47
CA LEU A 360 16.01 3.18 -1.87
C LEU A 360 14.62 2.58 -2.06
N ILE A 361 14.57 1.27 -2.27
CA ILE A 361 13.31 0.52 -2.38
C ILE A 361 13.14 -0.30 -1.10
N ALA A 362 11.97 -0.26 -0.48
CA ALA A 362 11.56 -1.21 0.52
C ALA A 362 10.36 -2.02 0.02
N PHE A 363 10.29 -3.27 0.39
CA PHE A 363 9.24 -4.18 -0.06
C PHE A 363 9.09 -5.34 0.92
N ARG A 364 7.94 -5.99 0.87
CA ARG A 364 7.68 -7.24 1.56
C ARG A 364 8.06 -8.41 0.68
N ALA A 365 8.76 -9.40 1.23
CA ALA A 365 9.05 -10.67 0.56
C ALA A 365 8.87 -11.84 1.51
N GLN A 366 8.49 -13.00 0.98
CA GLN A 366 8.31 -14.20 1.77
C GLN A 366 9.64 -14.92 1.98
N VAL A 367 9.94 -15.25 3.25
CA VAL A 367 11.03 -16.13 3.66
C VAL A 367 10.42 -17.29 4.42
N ASP A 368 10.62 -18.50 3.93
CA ASP A 368 9.91 -19.71 4.36
C ASP A 368 8.38 -19.51 4.25
N GLN A 369 7.68 -19.37 5.37
CA GLN A 369 6.24 -19.14 5.40
C GLN A 369 5.86 -17.75 5.98
N TRP A 370 6.84 -16.87 6.22
CA TRP A 370 6.64 -15.59 6.89
C TRP A 370 7.03 -14.43 5.99
N ASP A 371 6.21 -13.38 6.02
CA ASP A 371 6.51 -12.14 5.34
C ASP A 371 7.53 -11.31 6.11
N GLN A 372 8.51 -10.79 5.41
CA GLN A 372 9.58 -9.96 5.97
C GLN A 372 9.79 -8.71 5.11
N VAL A 373 10.13 -7.59 5.75
CA VAL A 373 10.48 -6.36 5.03
C VAL A 373 11.95 -6.40 4.62
N PHE A 374 12.18 -6.20 3.32
CA PHE A 374 13.49 -6.06 2.69
C PHE A 374 13.72 -4.64 2.23
N VAL A 375 14.99 -4.30 2.08
CA VAL A 375 15.43 -3.07 1.43
C VAL A 375 16.42 -3.39 0.31
N ALA A 376 16.33 -2.60 -0.76
CA ALA A 376 17.24 -2.68 -1.89
C ALA A 376 17.75 -1.30 -2.27
N LYS A 377 19.03 -1.23 -2.68
CA LYS A 377 19.65 -0.06 -3.29
C LYS A 377 20.00 -0.40 -4.73
N LEU A 378 19.46 0.38 -5.66
CA LEU A 378 19.81 0.24 -7.07
C LEU A 378 21.20 0.84 -7.33
N LYS A 379 21.88 0.34 -8.37
CA LYS A 379 23.06 0.99 -8.92
C LYS A 379 22.62 2.27 -9.64
N ASP A 380 23.38 3.32 -9.47
CA ASP A 380 23.19 4.61 -10.17
C ASP A 380 23.32 4.47 -11.69
#